data_e8a4c8b38b03888bd89185c099e6b3c5
#
_entry.id   e8a4c8b38b03888bd89185c099e6b3c5
#
_cell.length_a   1.000
_cell.length_b   1.000
_cell.length_c   1.000
_cell.angle_alpha   90.00
_cell.angle_beta   90.00
_cell.angle_gamma   90.00
#
_symmetry.space_group_name_H-M   'P 1'
#
loop_
_entity.id
_entity.type
_entity.pdbx_description
1 polymer ?
#
loop_
_entity_poly.entity_id
_entity_poly.type
_entity_poly.pdbx_seq_one_letter_code
_entity_poly.pdbx_strand_id
1 'polypeptide(L)'
;SAGANIYMLGQSEHTWKVNFCKFTNETRNGFEDSSDSGSIKFIAAVNGICAGGGYEVALACDEILLIDDRSSTVSLPEVPLLGVLPGTGGVTRLIDKRKVRKDLADIFCTNADGVRGKKAVDWKLVDYIAPPSKFNDLIDERVSKVSSTVKLRDGKEGIKLKSLNRNITNEGIQYDTV
;
A
#
# COMPACT_ATOMS: atom_id res chain seq x y z
N SER A 1 4.77 -4.82 -6.51
CA SER A 1 5.37 -3.48 -6.71
C SER A 1 6.58 -3.31 -5.83
N ALA A 2 7.68 -2.75 -6.38
CA ALA A 2 8.90 -2.45 -5.64
C ALA A 2 8.93 -1.02 -5.05
N GLY A 3 7.81 -0.32 -5.09
CA GLY A 3 7.68 1.05 -4.58
C GLY A 3 8.12 2.13 -5.57
N ALA A 4 8.68 3.22 -5.04
CA ALA A 4 9.08 4.38 -5.84
C ALA A 4 10.33 4.13 -6.68
N ASN A 5 10.44 4.87 -7.79
CA ASN A 5 11.65 4.86 -8.59
C ASN A 5 12.78 5.61 -7.87
N ILE A 6 13.73 4.86 -7.32
CA ILE A 6 14.83 5.42 -6.51
C ILE A 6 15.79 6.30 -7.32
N TYR A 7 15.95 6.04 -8.61
CA TYR A 7 16.77 6.91 -9.50
C TYR A 7 16.12 8.28 -9.66
N MET A 8 14.82 8.31 -9.92
CA MET A 8 14.04 9.55 -9.98
C MET A 8 14.12 10.33 -8.66
N LEU A 9 13.93 9.65 -7.53
CA LEU A 9 14.06 10.25 -6.22
C LEU A 9 15.48 10.80 -5.97
N GLY A 10 16.52 10.06 -6.39
CA GLY A 10 17.90 10.48 -6.24
C GLY A 10 18.23 11.77 -7.00
N GLN A 11 17.68 11.94 -8.19
CA GLN A 11 17.92 13.09 -9.07
C GLN A 11 17.01 14.28 -8.79
N SER A 12 15.92 14.09 -8.02
CA SER A 12 14.96 15.15 -7.75
C SER A 12 15.45 16.11 -6.66
N GLU A 13 15.03 17.36 -6.74
CA GLU A 13 15.28 18.34 -5.70
C GLU A 13 14.53 18.03 -4.40
N HIS A 14 14.98 18.60 -3.30
CA HIS A 14 14.40 18.38 -1.98
C HIS A 14 12.91 18.75 -1.92
N THR A 15 12.55 19.90 -2.47
CA THR A 15 11.16 20.38 -2.53
C THR A 15 10.23 19.40 -3.25
N TRP A 16 10.71 18.82 -4.34
CA TRP A 16 9.97 17.79 -5.07
C TRP A 16 9.78 16.53 -4.23
N LYS A 17 10.83 16.09 -3.53
CA LYS A 17 10.75 14.91 -2.64
C LYS A 17 9.74 15.10 -1.51
N VAL A 18 9.70 16.30 -0.92
CA VAL A 18 8.70 16.64 0.11
C VAL A 18 7.28 16.57 -0.45
N ASN A 19 7.04 17.16 -1.62
CA ASN A 19 5.73 17.11 -2.27
C ASN A 19 5.34 15.68 -2.68
N PHE A 20 6.29 14.89 -3.17
CA PHE A 20 6.05 13.47 -3.48
C PHE A 20 5.65 12.68 -2.22
N CYS A 21 6.37 12.84 -1.12
CA CYS A 21 6.03 12.19 0.15
C CYS A 21 4.64 12.64 0.66
N LYS A 22 4.33 13.94 0.58
CA LYS A 22 3.02 14.47 0.93
C LYS A 22 1.92 13.81 0.10
N PHE A 23 2.04 13.84 -1.22
CA PHE A 23 1.07 13.24 -2.16
C PHE A 23 0.84 11.76 -1.87
N THR A 24 1.90 10.98 -1.68
CA THR A 24 1.79 9.55 -1.39
C THR A 24 1.17 9.27 -0.04
N ASN A 25 1.45 10.08 0.99
CA ASN A 25 0.80 9.96 2.30
C ASN A 25 -0.68 10.34 2.24
N GLU A 26 -1.03 11.42 1.56
CA GLU A 26 -2.43 11.86 1.40
C GLU A 26 -3.25 10.80 0.65
N THR A 27 -2.68 10.16 -0.38
CA THR A 27 -3.36 9.08 -1.11
C THR A 27 -3.66 7.89 -0.19
N ARG A 28 -2.71 7.49 0.65
CA ARG A 28 -2.89 6.38 1.61
C ARG A 28 -3.88 6.72 2.72
N ASN A 29 -3.82 7.94 3.25
CA ASN A 29 -4.81 8.42 4.22
C ASN A 29 -6.20 8.46 3.59
N GLY A 30 -6.32 8.86 2.32
CA GLY A 30 -7.57 8.85 1.56
C GLY A 30 -8.20 7.45 1.44
N PHE A 31 -7.39 6.38 1.36
CA PHE A 31 -7.91 5.01 1.42
C PHE A 31 -8.54 4.73 2.79
N GLU A 32 -7.85 5.07 3.86
CA GLU A 32 -8.30 4.84 5.23
C GLU A 32 -9.54 5.69 5.55
N ASP A 33 -9.53 6.97 5.22
CA ASP A 33 -10.69 7.86 5.40
C ASP A 33 -11.92 7.38 4.61
N SER A 34 -11.70 6.91 3.37
CA SER A 34 -12.78 6.37 2.53
C SER A 34 -13.34 5.06 3.08
N SER A 35 -12.49 4.26 3.72
CA SER A 35 -12.90 3.02 4.38
C SER A 35 -13.66 3.29 5.68
N ASP A 36 -13.22 4.25 6.48
CA ASP A 36 -13.80 4.56 7.79
C ASP A 36 -15.12 5.33 7.68
N SER A 37 -15.17 6.33 6.80
CA SER A 37 -16.33 7.21 6.65
C SER A 37 -17.30 6.80 5.53
N GLY A 38 -16.88 5.89 4.67
CA GLY A 38 -17.55 5.58 3.42
C GLY A 38 -18.03 4.16 3.26
N SER A 39 -18.53 3.92 2.07
CA SER A 39 -19.00 2.61 1.63
C SER A 39 -17.95 1.90 0.75
N ILE A 40 -16.67 2.23 0.94
CA ILE A 40 -15.57 1.67 0.13
C ILE A 40 -14.64 0.89 1.04
N LYS A 41 -14.27 -0.29 0.60
CA LYS A 41 -13.25 -1.12 1.26
C LYS A 41 -12.16 -1.48 0.25
N PHE A 42 -10.94 -1.51 0.73
CA PHE A 42 -9.76 -1.75 -0.08
C PHE A 42 -9.12 -3.09 0.32
N ILE A 43 -8.92 -3.97 -0.64
CA ILE A 43 -8.25 -5.25 -0.46
C ILE A 43 -7.00 -5.28 -1.34
N ALA A 44 -5.85 -5.51 -0.73
CA ALA A 44 -4.61 -5.71 -1.46
C ALA A 44 -4.40 -7.19 -1.76
N ALA A 45 -4.53 -7.60 -3.02
CA ALA A 45 -4.20 -8.95 -3.49
C ALA A 45 -2.78 -8.98 -4.04
N VAL A 46 -1.84 -9.47 -3.24
CA VAL A 46 -0.41 -9.45 -3.53
C VAL A 46 0.01 -10.77 -4.16
N ASN A 47 0.37 -10.74 -5.44
CA ASN A 47 0.78 -11.89 -6.24
C ASN A 47 2.24 -11.81 -6.73
N GLY A 48 3.12 -11.29 -5.91
CA GLY A 48 4.55 -11.13 -6.21
C GLY A 48 5.25 -10.38 -5.09
N ILE A 49 6.44 -9.84 -5.39
CA ILE A 49 7.18 -8.99 -4.44
C ILE A 49 6.43 -7.68 -4.21
N CYS A 50 6.18 -7.36 -2.95
CA CYS A 50 5.54 -6.14 -2.51
C CYS A 50 6.44 -5.43 -1.50
N ALA A 51 7.23 -4.47 -1.98
CA ALA A 51 8.33 -3.87 -1.21
C ALA A 51 8.20 -2.35 -1.11
N GLY A 52 8.69 -1.80 -0.01
CA GLY A 52 8.78 -0.36 0.20
C GLY A 52 7.44 0.34 0.04
N GLY A 53 7.40 1.43 -0.72
CA GLY A 53 6.18 2.17 -1.02
C GLY A 53 5.04 1.32 -1.59
N GLY A 54 5.34 0.20 -2.27
CA GLY A 54 4.34 -0.76 -2.72
C GLY A 54 3.64 -1.46 -1.56
N TYR A 55 4.40 -1.88 -0.55
CA TYR A 55 3.83 -2.47 0.65
C TYR A 55 3.15 -1.43 1.54
N GLU A 56 3.64 -0.19 1.57
CA GLU A 56 2.97 0.91 2.28
C GLU A 56 1.56 1.20 1.73
N VAL A 57 1.33 1.03 0.40
CA VAL A 57 -0.03 1.08 -0.17
C VAL A 57 -0.88 -0.08 0.33
N ALA A 58 -0.35 -1.29 0.35
CA ALA A 58 -1.06 -2.45 0.88
C ALA A 58 -1.42 -2.27 2.37
N LEU A 59 -0.52 -1.70 3.17
CA LEU A 59 -0.77 -1.39 4.59
C LEU A 59 -1.92 -0.38 4.80
N ALA A 60 -2.18 0.50 3.83
CA ALA A 60 -3.31 1.42 3.87
C ALA A 60 -4.66 0.73 3.55
N CYS A 61 -4.65 -0.44 2.93
CA CYS A 61 -5.85 -1.22 2.65
C CYS A 61 -6.45 -1.84 3.93
N ASP A 62 -7.71 -2.25 3.85
CA ASP A 62 -8.41 -2.93 4.96
C ASP A 62 -7.89 -4.34 5.18
N GLU A 63 -7.62 -5.07 4.09
CA GLU A 63 -7.08 -6.42 4.13
C GLU A 63 -5.93 -6.59 3.14
N ILE A 64 -4.98 -7.46 3.49
CA ILE A 64 -3.84 -7.83 2.66
C ILE A 64 -3.84 -9.34 2.47
N LEU A 65 -3.99 -9.78 1.23
CA LEU A 65 -3.91 -11.18 0.84
C LEU A 65 -2.57 -11.41 0.13
N LEU A 66 -1.82 -12.42 0.52
CA LEU A 66 -0.54 -12.75 -0.10
C LEU A 66 -0.59 -14.15 -0.70
N ILE A 67 -0.21 -14.28 -1.96
CA ILE A 67 -0.05 -15.59 -2.58
C ILE A 67 1.12 -16.35 -1.93
N ASP A 68 0.91 -17.62 -1.60
CA ASP A 68 1.95 -18.49 -1.04
C ASP A 68 2.57 -19.37 -2.14
N ASP A 69 3.38 -18.75 -2.97
CA ASP A 69 4.11 -19.35 -4.10
C ASP A 69 5.60 -19.56 -3.81
N ARG A 70 6.02 -19.36 -2.56
CA ARG A 70 7.40 -19.39 -2.06
C ARG A 70 8.31 -18.26 -2.55
N SER A 71 7.86 -17.42 -3.47
CA SER A 71 8.64 -16.29 -4.03
C SER A 71 8.07 -14.93 -3.64
N SER A 72 6.76 -14.84 -3.45
CA SER A 72 6.07 -13.61 -3.09
C SER A 72 6.35 -13.21 -1.64
N THR A 73 6.72 -11.95 -1.43
CA THR A 73 7.13 -11.41 -0.13
C THR A 73 6.56 -10.02 0.09
N VAL A 74 6.45 -9.64 1.36
CA VAL A 74 6.25 -8.25 1.78
C VAL A 74 7.51 -7.76 2.50
N SER A 75 7.89 -6.48 2.29
CA SER A 75 9.07 -5.89 2.93
C SER A 75 9.00 -4.38 3.04
N LEU A 76 9.73 -3.82 4.02
CA LEU A 76 10.06 -2.40 4.10
C LEU A 76 11.60 -2.28 4.14
N PRO A 77 12.27 -2.43 2.99
CA PRO A 77 13.72 -2.59 2.94
C PRO A 77 14.47 -1.25 2.85
N GLU A 78 13.82 -0.15 3.17
CA GLU A 78 14.39 1.20 3.03
C GLU A 78 15.63 1.39 3.90
N VAL A 79 15.62 0.88 5.12
CA VAL A 79 16.78 0.99 6.04
C VAL A 79 18.00 0.25 5.50
N PRO A 80 17.94 -1.07 5.20
CA PRO A 80 19.11 -1.80 4.76
C PRO A 80 19.59 -1.43 3.37
N LEU A 81 18.70 -0.98 2.46
CA LEU A 81 19.09 -0.68 1.08
C LEU A 81 19.40 0.78 0.82
N LEU A 82 18.74 1.70 1.54
CA LEU A 82 18.80 3.14 1.24
C LEU A 82 19.27 3.98 2.44
N GLY A 83 19.39 3.39 3.63
CA GLY A 83 19.75 4.12 4.85
C GLY A 83 18.69 5.15 5.30
N VAL A 84 17.43 4.97 4.88
CA VAL A 84 16.31 5.84 5.25
C VAL A 84 15.18 5.04 5.86
N LEU A 85 14.31 5.70 6.62
CA LEU A 85 13.09 5.07 7.14
C LEU A 85 12.01 5.00 6.06
N PRO A 86 11.09 4.02 6.13
CA PRO A 86 9.87 4.00 5.33
C PRO A 86 9.06 5.29 5.57
N GLY A 87 9.12 6.22 4.60
CA GLY A 87 8.70 7.63 4.80
C GLY A 87 7.23 7.91 4.51
N THR A 88 6.46 6.92 4.03
CA THR A 88 5.06 7.12 3.64
C THR A 88 4.07 6.34 4.50
N GLY A 89 4.37 6.29 5.81
CA GLY A 89 3.47 5.79 6.86
C GLY A 89 3.56 4.28 7.12
N GLY A 90 4.56 3.59 6.55
CA GLY A 90 4.72 2.14 6.72
C GLY A 90 4.93 1.72 8.17
N VAL A 91 5.88 2.37 8.87
CA VAL A 91 6.18 2.04 10.27
C VAL A 91 4.98 2.30 11.19
N THR A 92 4.31 3.43 11.01
CA THR A 92 3.10 3.77 11.78
C THR A 92 2.01 2.72 11.58
N ARG A 93 1.75 2.31 10.32
CA ARG A 93 0.73 1.30 10.04
C ARG A 93 1.09 -0.08 10.56
N LEU A 94 2.37 -0.46 10.55
CA LEU A 94 2.81 -1.70 11.19
C LEU A 94 2.45 -1.73 12.68
N ILE A 95 2.74 -0.66 13.40
CA ILE A 95 2.58 -0.61 14.85
C ILE A 95 1.13 -0.29 15.23
N ASP A 96 0.57 0.80 14.68
CA ASP A 96 -0.71 1.33 15.15
C ASP A 96 -1.92 0.66 14.51
N LYS A 97 -1.84 0.31 13.24
CA LYS A 97 -2.96 -0.33 12.52
C LYS A 97 -2.89 -1.85 12.64
N ARG A 98 -1.77 -2.46 12.28
CA ARG A 98 -1.63 -3.91 12.25
C ARG A 98 -1.26 -4.54 13.60
N LYS A 99 -0.85 -3.71 14.57
CA LYS A 99 -0.43 -4.16 15.90
C LYS A 99 0.69 -5.21 15.85
N VAL A 100 1.63 -5.00 14.94
CA VAL A 100 2.86 -5.79 14.90
C VAL A 100 3.65 -5.51 16.16
N ARG A 101 4.19 -6.54 16.79
CA ARG A 101 5.04 -6.39 17.98
C ARG A 101 6.32 -5.63 17.60
N LYS A 102 6.73 -4.66 18.43
CA LYS A 102 7.81 -3.71 18.09
C LYS A 102 9.13 -4.38 17.70
N ASP A 103 9.54 -5.43 18.43
CA ASP A 103 10.74 -6.19 18.11
C ASP A 103 10.67 -6.90 16.75
N LEU A 104 9.49 -7.39 16.36
CA LEU A 104 9.28 -7.97 15.04
C LEU A 104 9.27 -6.88 13.94
N ALA A 105 8.75 -5.70 14.23
CA ALA A 105 8.78 -4.57 13.31
C ALA A 105 10.22 -4.08 13.08
N ASP A 106 11.05 -4.04 14.12
CA ASP A 106 12.47 -3.68 14.02
C ASP A 106 13.22 -4.69 13.12
N ILE A 107 13.04 -5.99 13.35
CA ILE A 107 13.60 -7.04 12.50
C ILE A 107 13.08 -6.92 11.06
N PHE A 108 11.79 -6.69 10.88
CA PHE A 108 11.17 -6.58 9.57
C PHE A 108 11.71 -5.39 8.76
N CYS A 109 11.85 -4.22 9.38
CA CYS A 109 12.35 -3.01 8.72
C CYS A 109 13.87 -3.02 8.47
N THR A 110 14.60 -3.92 9.10
CA THR A 110 16.06 -4.08 8.92
C THR A 110 16.44 -5.25 8.04
N ASN A 111 15.45 -6.01 7.53
CA ASN A 111 15.68 -7.16 6.64
C ASN A 111 15.29 -6.81 5.20
N ALA A 112 16.24 -6.96 4.26
CA ALA A 112 16.01 -6.72 2.84
C ALA A 112 15.20 -7.83 2.15
N ASP A 113 15.30 -9.10 2.64
CA ASP A 113 14.70 -10.27 1.96
C ASP A 113 13.19 -10.33 2.05
N GLY A 114 12.60 -9.59 2.99
CA GLY A 114 11.17 -9.61 3.24
C GLY A 114 10.68 -10.86 3.98
N VAL A 115 9.36 -10.93 4.15
CA VAL A 115 8.69 -12.01 4.87
C VAL A 115 7.58 -12.59 3.99
N ARG A 116 7.39 -13.93 4.03
CA ARG A 116 6.43 -14.67 3.20
C ARG A 116 5.72 -15.77 3.96
N GLY A 117 4.70 -16.34 3.32
CA GLY A 117 3.99 -17.51 3.79
C GLY A 117 3.40 -17.33 5.19
N LYS A 118 3.32 -18.42 5.93
CA LYS A 118 2.75 -18.42 7.29
C LYS A 118 3.40 -17.40 8.23
N LYS A 119 4.71 -17.16 8.11
CA LYS A 119 5.42 -16.17 8.92
C LYS A 119 4.87 -14.75 8.73
N ALA A 120 4.44 -14.39 7.52
CA ALA A 120 3.85 -13.09 7.26
C ALA A 120 2.50 -12.91 7.99
N VAL A 121 1.70 -13.98 8.08
CA VAL A 121 0.44 -13.98 8.86
C VAL A 121 0.73 -13.95 10.37
N ASP A 122 1.63 -14.81 10.85
CA ASP A 122 1.98 -14.89 12.28
C ASP A 122 2.53 -13.56 12.82
N TRP A 123 3.25 -12.81 11.98
CA TRP A 123 3.76 -11.48 12.30
C TRP A 123 2.74 -10.37 12.04
N LYS A 124 1.52 -10.68 11.59
CA LYS A 124 0.46 -9.72 11.24
C LYS A 124 0.82 -8.77 10.10
N LEU A 125 1.78 -9.15 9.27
CA LEU A 125 2.15 -8.36 8.09
C LEU A 125 1.09 -8.46 6.99
N VAL A 126 0.45 -9.61 6.87
CA VAL A 126 -0.68 -9.86 5.97
C VAL A 126 -1.83 -10.55 6.74
N ASP A 127 -3.04 -10.53 6.20
CA ASP A 127 -4.20 -11.11 6.85
C ASP A 127 -4.40 -12.58 6.46
N TYR A 128 -4.22 -12.88 5.18
CA TYR A 128 -4.46 -14.22 4.63
C TYR A 128 -3.39 -14.61 3.62
N ILE A 129 -3.18 -15.92 3.50
CA ILE A 129 -2.35 -16.52 2.46
C ILE A 129 -3.10 -17.67 1.79
N ALA A 130 -2.82 -17.91 0.52
CA ALA A 130 -3.29 -19.10 -0.18
C ALA A 130 -2.28 -19.51 -1.27
N PRO A 131 -2.19 -20.82 -1.57
CA PRO A 131 -1.38 -21.29 -2.70
C PRO A 131 -1.94 -20.76 -4.03
N PRO A 132 -1.13 -20.72 -5.10
CA PRO A 132 -1.55 -20.18 -6.39
C PRO A 132 -2.88 -20.74 -6.91
N SER A 133 -3.12 -22.03 -6.71
CA SER A 133 -4.36 -22.70 -7.17
C SER A 133 -5.63 -22.30 -6.40
N LYS A 134 -5.50 -21.62 -5.26
CA LYS A 134 -6.59 -21.19 -4.38
C LYS A 134 -6.62 -19.68 -4.15
N PHE A 135 -5.71 -18.95 -4.77
CA PHE A 135 -5.57 -17.53 -4.47
C PHE A 135 -6.76 -16.71 -5.00
N ASN A 136 -7.27 -17.02 -6.19
CA ASN A 136 -8.46 -16.35 -6.73
C ASN A 136 -9.72 -16.69 -5.90
N ASP A 137 -9.88 -17.95 -5.49
CA ASP A 137 -10.99 -18.35 -4.62
C ASP A 137 -10.97 -17.55 -3.30
N LEU A 138 -9.77 -17.36 -2.71
CA LEU A 138 -9.60 -16.54 -1.52
C LEU A 138 -9.99 -15.08 -1.76
N ILE A 139 -9.58 -14.50 -2.89
CA ILE A 139 -9.93 -13.12 -3.24
C ILE A 139 -11.46 -12.98 -3.31
N ASP A 140 -12.13 -13.87 -4.05
CA ASP A 140 -13.58 -13.84 -4.24
C ASP A 140 -14.34 -14.01 -2.92
N GLU A 141 -13.87 -14.91 -2.05
CA GLU A 141 -14.40 -15.10 -0.69
C GLU A 141 -14.28 -13.80 0.12
N ARG A 142 -13.10 -13.18 0.14
CA ARG A 142 -12.86 -11.97 0.93
C ARG A 142 -13.66 -10.78 0.41
N VAL A 143 -13.69 -10.58 -0.91
CA VAL A 143 -14.51 -9.54 -1.57
C VAL A 143 -15.98 -9.72 -1.20
N SER A 144 -16.53 -10.94 -1.31
CA SER A 144 -17.92 -11.23 -0.95
C SER A 144 -18.22 -10.93 0.52
N LYS A 145 -17.31 -11.33 1.42
CA LYS A 145 -17.46 -11.12 2.86
C LYS A 145 -17.38 -9.63 3.22
N VAL A 146 -16.39 -8.92 2.69
CA VAL A 146 -16.19 -7.49 2.96
C VAL A 146 -17.33 -6.67 2.38
N SER A 147 -17.79 -6.97 1.15
CA SER A 147 -18.90 -6.25 0.51
C SER A 147 -20.21 -6.38 1.28
N SER A 148 -20.45 -7.51 1.95
CA SER A 148 -21.65 -7.71 2.77
C SER A 148 -21.68 -6.82 4.03
N THR A 149 -20.54 -6.27 4.45
CA THR A 149 -20.42 -5.38 5.62
C THR A 149 -20.52 -3.90 5.25
N VAL A 150 -20.42 -3.58 3.97
CA VAL A 150 -20.43 -2.20 3.47
C VAL A 150 -21.87 -1.70 3.40
N LYS A 151 -22.14 -0.55 4.03
CA LYS A 151 -23.42 0.15 3.83
C LYS A 151 -23.41 0.80 2.47
N LEU A 152 -24.38 0.45 1.62
CA LEU A 152 -24.55 1.12 0.33
C LEU A 152 -24.75 2.62 0.54
N ARG A 153 -24.14 3.44 -0.30
CA ARG A 153 -24.41 4.88 -0.32
C ARG A 153 -25.85 5.09 -0.78
N ASP A 154 -26.69 5.63 0.11
CA ASP A 154 -28.07 5.96 -0.22
C ASP A 154 -28.09 7.03 -1.32
N GLY A 155 -28.19 6.61 -2.58
CA GLY A 155 -28.48 7.45 -3.74
C GLY A 155 -27.53 8.62 -4.01
N LYS A 156 -26.46 8.79 -3.25
CA LYS A 156 -25.47 9.85 -3.48
C LYS A 156 -24.53 9.45 -4.60
N GLU A 157 -24.64 10.15 -5.73
CA GLU A 157 -23.63 10.07 -6.78
C GLU A 157 -22.27 10.55 -6.24
N GLY A 158 -21.19 9.93 -6.68
CA GLY A 158 -19.84 10.43 -6.42
C GLY A 158 -19.60 11.78 -7.09
N ILE A 159 -18.59 12.49 -6.65
CA ILE A 159 -18.17 13.74 -7.31
C ILE A 159 -17.77 13.41 -8.74
N LYS A 160 -18.41 14.07 -9.72
CA LYS A 160 -17.98 13.98 -11.12
C LYS A 160 -16.69 14.77 -11.28
N LEU A 161 -15.58 14.05 -11.46
CA LEU A 161 -14.30 14.69 -11.73
C LEU A 161 -14.33 15.31 -13.12
N LYS A 162 -13.89 16.56 -13.22
CA LYS A 162 -13.65 17.22 -14.51
C LYS A 162 -12.32 16.72 -15.06
N SER A 163 -12.19 16.69 -16.39
CA SER A 163 -10.90 16.44 -17.04
C SER A 163 -9.94 17.54 -16.60
N LEU A 164 -8.73 17.16 -16.17
CA LEU A 164 -7.66 18.13 -15.93
C LEU A 164 -7.14 18.63 -17.27
N ASN A 165 -6.95 19.95 -17.38
CA ASN A 165 -6.29 20.51 -18.56
C ASN A 165 -4.84 19.98 -18.61
N ARG A 166 -4.43 19.64 -19.81
CA ARG A 166 -3.12 19.10 -20.07
C ARG A 166 -2.29 20.14 -20.82
N ASN A 167 -1.27 20.67 -20.16
CA ASN A 167 -0.32 21.59 -20.75
C ASN A 167 0.98 20.84 -21.12
N ILE A 168 1.36 20.88 -22.40
CA ILE A 168 2.61 20.30 -22.86
C ILE A 168 3.65 21.42 -22.89
N THR A 169 4.70 21.26 -22.11
CA THR A 169 5.83 22.19 -22.04
C THR A 169 7.10 21.49 -22.50
N ASN A 170 8.18 22.23 -22.72
CA ASN A 170 9.49 21.67 -23.01
C ASN A 170 10.07 20.81 -21.87
N GLU A 171 9.53 20.97 -20.66
CA GLU A 171 9.94 20.22 -19.46
C GLU A 171 9.06 18.98 -19.19
N GLY A 172 8.00 18.78 -19.98
CA GLY A 172 7.10 17.65 -19.84
C GLY A 172 5.62 18.03 -19.89
N ILE A 173 4.77 17.14 -19.36
CA ILE A 173 3.33 17.32 -19.31
C ILE A 173 2.96 17.82 -17.91
N GLN A 174 2.29 18.96 -17.86
CA GLN A 174 1.72 19.53 -16.64
C GLN A 174 0.20 19.42 -16.71
N TYR A 175 -0.41 19.12 -15.57
CA TYR A 175 -1.86 19.15 -15.40
C TYR A 175 -2.23 20.27 -14.45
N ASP A 176 -3.36 20.92 -14.71
CA ASP A 176 -3.92 21.86 -13.77
C ASP A 176 -4.26 21.13 -12.48
N THR A 177 -3.91 21.73 -11.35
CA THR A 177 -4.33 21.23 -10.03
C THR A 177 -5.79 21.62 -9.77
N VAL A 178 -6.48 20.72 -9.09
CA VAL A 178 -7.88 20.97 -8.63
C VAL A 178 -7.86 21.99 -7.50
#